data_338563a11cebacd77634be11526d24df
#
_entry.id   338563a11cebacd77634be11526d24df
#
_cell.length_a   1.000
_cell.length_b   1.000
_cell.length_c   1.000
_cell.angle_alpha   90.00
_cell.angle_beta   90.00
_cell.angle_gamma   90.00
#
_symmetry.space_group_name_H-M   'P 1'
#
loop_
_entity.id
_entity.type
_entity.pdbx_description
1 polymer ?
#
loop_
_entity_poly.entity_id
_entity_poly.type
_entity_poly.pdbx_seq_one_letter_code
_entity_poly.pdbx_strand_id
1 'polypeptide(L)'
;MSIRFLVFSDLHYDTVEDGDERISKIIRKVKENQLDFCISLGDFCEPVLENKRLVNAFLQTRVPMYYTIGNHETDRHHLDEILVFYDMKSPFYSFELENYKFIVLNTCFYSKDGVEEAFYENNYKVKGSVYPILPQEQLNWLRDELNDHKKHIVFSHHSFSNEFAKRGVQNRDTIQNMFSAKNVLLCMNGHDHGDAVIQKNGTTYYTVNSSSNVWIGSQIDSSETLKEKYSHLNGILTYKEPFAVIVEIDDSKIKINGVEGEYQSVTPEDIGLDNYQWNGVSILPKASAWEINLLR
;
A
#
# COMPACT_ATOMS: atom_id res chain seq x y z
N MET A 1 -3.39 -4.88 -26.93
CA MET A 1 -2.57 -5.66 -25.94
C MET A 1 -3.11 -5.40 -24.58
N SER A 2 -3.03 -6.37 -23.64
CA SER A 2 -3.54 -6.16 -22.28
C SER A 2 -2.47 -6.49 -21.27
N ILE A 3 -2.27 -5.60 -20.27
CA ILE A 3 -1.43 -5.86 -19.11
C ILE A 3 -2.37 -6.18 -17.95
N ARG A 4 -2.03 -7.21 -17.19
CA ARG A 4 -2.85 -7.67 -16.07
C ARG A 4 -2.00 -7.97 -14.85
N PHE A 5 -2.28 -7.33 -13.72
CA PHE A 5 -1.50 -7.51 -12.51
C PHE A 5 -2.35 -7.51 -11.25
N LEU A 6 -1.83 -8.13 -10.20
CA LEU A 6 -2.48 -8.20 -8.90
C LEU A 6 -1.77 -7.26 -7.92
N VAL A 7 -2.57 -6.51 -7.16
CA VAL A 7 -2.09 -5.60 -6.11
C VAL A 7 -2.73 -5.99 -4.79
N PHE A 8 -1.92 -6.06 -3.74
CA PHE A 8 -2.38 -6.22 -2.36
C PHE A 8 -1.49 -5.40 -1.42
N SER A 9 -1.93 -5.18 -0.20
CA SER A 9 -1.24 -4.35 0.78
C SER A 9 -1.55 -4.76 2.20
N ASP A 10 -0.67 -4.39 3.12
CA ASP A 10 -0.93 -4.42 4.57
C ASP A 10 -1.45 -5.80 5.03
N LEU A 11 -0.72 -6.85 4.65
CA LEU A 11 -1.04 -8.20 5.09
C LEU A 11 -0.78 -8.36 6.59
N HIS A 12 0.28 -7.70 7.11
CA HIS A 12 0.68 -7.79 8.51
C HIS A 12 0.75 -9.24 9.01
N TYR A 13 1.43 -10.09 8.24
CA TYR A 13 1.48 -11.54 8.46
C TYR A 13 1.71 -11.91 9.92
N ASP A 14 2.61 -11.20 10.60
CA ASP A 14 3.04 -11.51 11.96
C ASP A 14 2.06 -11.04 13.06
N THR A 15 1.03 -10.28 12.69
CA THR A 15 0.03 -9.71 13.62
C THR A 15 -1.34 -10.35 13.52
N VAL A 16 -1.60 -11.16 12.49
CA VAL A 16 -2.87 -11.85 12.29
C VAL A 16 -2.74 -13.35 12.52
N GLU A 17 -3.73 -13.97 13.17
CA GLU A 17 -3.68 -15.39 13.53
C GLU A 17 -3.75 -16.30 12.29
N ASP A 18 -4.41 -15.87 11.22
CA ASP A 18 -4.67 -16.63 10.00
C ASP A 18 -3.75 -16.22 8.82
N GLY A 19 -2.57 -15.67 9.10
CA GLY A 19 -1.63 -15.17 8.08
C GLY A 19 -1.30 -16.20 6.99
N ASP A 20 -1.08 -17.47 7.34
CA ASP A 20 -0.81 -18.55 6.38
C ASP A 20 -2.02 -18.81 5.45
N GLU A 21 -3.22 -18.74 5.96
CA GLU A 21 -4.43 -18.91 5.15
C GLU A 21 -4.60 -17.74 4.18
N ARG A 22 -4.38 -16.50 4.63
CA ARG A 22 -4.45 -15.28 3.81
C ARG A 22 -3.46 -15.32 2.65
N ILE A 23 -2.19 -15.62 2.95
CA ILE A 23 -1.16 -15.83 1.93
C ILE A 23 -1.58 -16.89 0.91
N SER A 24 -2.07 -18.03 1.40
CA SER A 24 -2.50 -19.13 0.52
C SER A 24 -3.64 -18.71 -0.42
N LYS A 25 -4.57 -17.89 0.06
CA LYS A 25 -5.67 -17.33 -0.75
C LYS A 25 -5.14 -16.35 -1.81
N ILE A 26 -4.21 -15.45 -1.45
CA ILE A 26 -3.59 -14.51 -2.39
C ILE A 26 -2.80 -15.28 -3.46
N ILE A 27 -1.95 -16.23 -3.06
CA ILE A 27 -1.18 -17.08 -4.00
C ILE A 27 -2.09 -17.87 -4.94
N ARG A 28 -3.19 -18.41 -4.44
CA ARG A 28 -4.20 -19.08 -5.27
C ARG A 28 -4.74 -18.11 -6.32
N LYS A 29 -5.13 -16.90 -5.93
CA LYS A 29 -5.59 -15.86 -6.84
C LYS A 29 -4.54 -15.51 -7.90
N VAL A 30 -3.24 -15.48 -7.54
CA VAL A 30 -2.14 -15.32 -8.49
C VAL A 30 -2.10 -16.47 -9.50
N LYS A 31 -2.22 -17.73 -9.05
CA LYS A 31 -2.14 -18.92 -9.91
C LYS A 31 -3.36 -19.11 -10.82
N GLU A 32 -4.53 -18.71 -10.36
CA GLU A 32 -5.80 -18.86 -11.12
C GLU A 32 -6.00 -17.77 -12.19
N ASN A 33 -5.18 -16.74 -12.16
CA ASN A 33 -5.26 -15.63 -13.10
C ASN A 33 -3.99 -15.55 -13.96
N GLN A 34 -4.16 -15.21 -15.24
CA GLN A 34 -3.03 -14.93 -16.13
C GLN A 34 -2.54 -13.51 -15.84
N LEU A 35 -1.48 -13.38 -15.03
CA LEU A 35 -0.94 -12.11 -14.59
C LEU A 35 0.46 -11.91 -15.19
N ASP A 36 0.76 -10.68 -15.57
CA ASP A 36 2.10 -10.27 -15.98
C ASP A 36 3.01 -10.07 -14.77
N PHE A 37 2.45 -9.60 -13.65
CA PHE A 37 3.15 -9.46 -12.36
C PHE A 37 2.16 -9.37 -11.19
N CYS A 38 2.71 -9.40 -9.96
CA CYS A 38 2.01 -8.97 -8.76
C CYS A 38 2.89 -8.05 -7.92
N ILE A 39 2.26 -7.23 -7.07
CA ILE A 39 2.95 -6.27 -6.22
C ILE A 39 2.30 -6.18 -4.84
N SER A 40 3.14 -6.19 -3.79
CA SER A 40 2.78 -5.79 -2.44
C SER A 40 3.10 -4.31 -2.23
N LEU A 41 2.14 -3.55 -1.68
CA LEU A 41 2.34 -2.12 -1.39
C LEU A 41 2.91 -1.86 0.01
N GLY A 42 3.59 -2.83 0.61
CA GLY A 42 4.24 -2.74 1.91
C GLY A 42 3.43 -3.33 3.06
N ASP A 43 4.03 -3.35 4.24
CA ASP A 43 3.50 -3.95 5.45
C ASP A 43 3.08 -5.42 5.22
N PHE A 44 3.97 -6.18 4.57
CA PHE A 44 3.73 -7.57 4.18
C PHE A 44 4.01 -8.52 5.34
N CYS A 45 5.24 -8.54 5.84
CA CYS A 45 5.66 -9.34 6.99
C CYS A 45 6.95 -8.78 7.60
N GLU A 46 7.26 -9.14 8.83
CA GLU A 46 8.56 -8.84 9.44
C GLU A 46 9.70 -9.48 8.62
N PRO A 47 10.77 -8.73 8.24
CA PRO A 47 11.87 -9.22 7.41
C PRO A 47 12.81 -10.14 8.18
N VAL A 48 12.33 -11.24 8.71
CA VAL A 48 13.10 -12.28 9.43
C VAL A 48 13.25 -13.56 8.60
N LEU A 49 14.26 -14.36 8.92
CA LEU A 49 14.59 -15.58 8.15
C LEU A 49 13.39 -16.55 8.06
N GLU A 50 12.62 -16.68 9.13
CA GLU A 50 11.43 -17.52 9.22
C GLU A 50 10.38 -17.14 8.18
N ASN A 51 10.24 -15.84 7.88
CA ASN A 51 9.30 -15.32 6.93
C ASN A 51 9.79 -15.37 5.47
N LYS A 52 11.07 -15.69 5.23
CA LYS A 52 11.59 -15.85 3.85
C LYS A 52 10.81 -16.88 3.03
N ARG A 53 10.19 -17.87 3.68
CA ARG A 53 9.28 -18.83 3.05
C ARG A 53 8.10 -18.18 2.33
N LEU A 54 7.61 -17.03 2.82
CA LEU A 54 6.49 -16.28 2.22
C LEU A 54 6.92 -15.68 0.88
N VAL A 55 8.08 -15.04 0.84
CA VAL A 55 8.69 -14.54 -0.41
C VAL A 55 8.90 -15.69 -1.40
N ASN A 56 9.47 -16.81 -0.93
CA ASN A 56 9.70 -17.98 -1.75
C ASN A 56 8.41 -18.61 -2.30
N ALA A 57 7.30 -18.53 -1.58
CA ALA A 57 6.01 -19.03 -2.03
C ALA A 57 5.47 -18.23 -3.25
N PHE A 58 5.70 -16.91 -3.30
CA PHE A 58 5.41 -16.11 -4.48
C PHE A 58 6.34 -16.45 -5.65
N LEU A 59 7.63 -16.63 -5.42
CA LEU A 59 8.58 -17.04 -6.47
C LEU A 59 8.17 -18.37 -7.14
N GLN A 60 7.58 -19.30 -6.39
CA GLN A 60 7.07 -20.56 -6.92
C GLN A 60 5.88 -20.40 -7.87
N THR A 61 5.19 -19.26 -7.86
CA THR A 61 4.10 -18.99 -8.82
C THR A 61 4.61 -18.76 -10.24
N ARG A 62 5.88 -18.40 -10.40
CA ARG A 62 6.55 -17.95 -11.62
C ARG A 62 5.98 -16.65 -12.21
N VAL A 63 5.11 -15.98 -11.49
CA VAL A 63 4.68 -14.61 -11.79
C VAL A 63 5.65 -13.64 -11.12
N PRO A 64 6.22 -12.68 -11.83
CA PRO A 64 7.09 -11.66 -11.22
C PRO A 64 6.43 -11.00 -10.01
N MET A 65 7.15 -10.93 -8.89
CA MET A 65 6.67 -10.30 -7.67
C MET A 65 7.50 -9.08 -7.35
N TYR A 66 6.84 -7.94 -7.15
CA TYR A 66 7.44 -6.66 -6.78
C TYR A 66 7.02 -6.26 -5.37
N TYR A 67 7.85 -5.45 -4.71
CA TYR A 67 7.62 -5.02 -3.34
C TYR A 67 7.81 -3.51 -3.20
N THR A 68 6.90 -2.87 -2.48
CA THR A 68 7.07 -1.54 -1.90
C THR A 68 7.39 -1.73 -0.42
N ILE A 69 8.26 -0.90 0.15
CA ILE A 69 8.59 -0.96 1.57
C ILE A 69 7.53 -0.20 2.35
N GLY A 70 6.94 -0.84 3.36
CA GLY A 70 6.04 -0.22 4.32
C GLY A 70 6.76 0.18 5.61
N ASN A 71 6.07 0.85 6.50
CA ASN A 71 6.68 1.32 7.75
C ASN A 71 6.90 0.18 8.77
N HIS A 72 6.12 -0.89 8.70
CA HIS A 72 6.30 -2.02 9.63
C HIS A 72 7.48 -2.93 9.26
N GLU A 73 7.90 -2.98 8.01
CA GLU A 73 9.20 -3.60 7.67
C GLU A 73 10.37 -2.90 8.36
N THR A 74 10.24 -1.59 8.67
CA THR A 74 11.30 -0.79 9.30
C THR A 74 11.25 -0.75 10.83
N ASP A 75 10.29 -1.43 11.45
CA ASP A 75 10.11 -1.40 12.92
C ASP A 75 11.33 -1.95 13.68
N ARG A 76 12.08 -2.91 13.10
CA ARG A 76 13.26 -3.56 13.71
C ARG A 76 14.41 -3.77 12.75
N HIS A 77 14.25 -3.42 11.48
CA HIS A 77 15.20 -3.73 10.42
C HIS A 77 15.66 -2.48 9.69
N HIS A 78 16.97 -2.41 9.44
CA HIS A 78 17.54 -1.39 8.57
C HIS A 78 17.15 -1.60 7.11
N LEU A 79 17.20 -0.52 6.33
CA LEU A 79 16.81 -0.55 4.92
C LEU A 79 17.58 -1.58 4.10
N ASP A 80 18.87 -1.76 4.33
CA ASP A 80 19.72 -2.74 3.65
C ASP A 80 19.33 -4.19 3.98
N GLU A 81 18.92 -4.49 5.22
CA GLU A 81 18.41 -5.80 5.63
C GLU A 81 17.07 -6.11 4.92
N ILE A 82 16.19 -5.11 4.81
CA ILE A 82 14.91 -5.23 4.09
C ILE A 82 15.16 -5.52 2.60
N LEU A 83 16.10 -4.80 1.97
CA LEU A 83 16.46 -5.02 0.57
C LEU A 83 16.98 -6.45 0.34
N VAL A 84 17.84 -6.95 1.22
CA VAL A 84 18.33 -8.34 1.16
C VAL A 84 17.18 -9.34 1.35
N PHE A 85 16.27 -9.07 2.28
CA PHE A 85 15.14 -9.95 2.54
C PHE A 85 14.23 -10.11 1.32
N TYR A 86 13.91 -9.02 0.62
CA TYR A 86 13.05 -9.05 -0.57
C TYR A 86 13.82 -9.27 -1.89
N ASP A 87 15.13 -9.43 -1.85
CA ASP A 87 16.00 -9.51 -3.04
C ASP A 87 15.86 -8.27 -3.95
N MET A 88 15.74 -7.10 -3.32
CA MET A 88 15.63 -5.80 -3.98
C MET A 88 17.01 -5.16 -4.17
N LYS A 89 17.28 -4.58 -5.35
CA LYS A 89 18.54 -3.86 -5.63
C LYS A 89 18.51 -2.41 -5.17
N SER A 90 17.33 -1.83 -5.04
CA SER A 90 17.11 -0.45 -4.65
C SER A 90 15.79 -0.33 -3.90
N PRO A 91 15.64 0.58 -2.93
CA PRO A 91 14.38 0.80 -2.22
C PRO A 91 13.32 1.52 -3.08
N PHE A 92 13.72 2.06 -4.21
CA PHE A 92 12.85 2.63 -5.23
C PHE A 92 13.39 2.25 -6.62
N TYR A 93 12.51 1.99 -7.57
CA TYR A 93 12.87 1.49 -8.89
C TYR A 93 11.72 1.65 -9.87
N SER A 94 12.01 1.41 -11.14
CA SER A 94 11.00 1.32 -12.19
C SER A 94 11.20 0.05 -13.04
N PHE A 95 10.14 -0.37 -13.70
CA PHE A 95 10.16 -1.39 -14.73
C PHE A 95 9.14 -1.05 -15.82
N GLU A 96 9.26 -1.69 -16.96
CA GLU A 96 8.48 -1.36 -18.12
C GLU A 96 7.78 -2.60 -18.68
N LEU A 97 6.52 -2.44 -19.05
CA LEU A 97 5.77 -3.40 -19.85
C LEU A 97 5.02 -2.63 -20.93
N GLU A 98 5.26 -2.98 -22.18
CA GLU A 98 4.67 -2.32 -23.33
C GLU A 98 4.92 -0.78 -23.31
N ASN A 99 3.87 0.01 -23.43
CA ASN A 99 3.93 1.47 -23.40
C ASN A 99 3.71 2.06 -21.99
N TYR A 100 3.88 1.24 -20.96
CA TYR A 100 3.72 1.65 -19.56
C TYR A 100 5.03 1.54 -18.81
N LYS A 101 5.27 2.52 -17.96
CA LYS A 101 6.32 2.48 -16.95
C LYS A 101 5.67 2.42 -15.57
N PHE A 102 6.08 1.44 -14.80
CA PHE A 102 5.66 1.19 -13.43
C PHE A 102 6.77 1.68 -12.49
N ILE A 103 6.44 2.61 -11.61
CA ILE A 103 7.37 3.30 -10.72
C ILE A 103 7.03 2.93 -9.28
N VAL A 104 7.99 2.37 -8.56
CA VAL A 104 7.87 2.01 -7.15
C VAL A 104 8.66 2.99 -6.31
N LEU A 105 8.01 3.64 -5.34
CA LEU A 105 8.58 4.67 -4.48
C LEU A 105 8.62 4.19 -3.02
N ASN A 106 9.72 4.49 -2.34
CA ASN A 106 9.83 4.29 -0.90
C ASN A 106 9.52 5.59 -0.16
N THR A 107 8.42 5.60 0.58
CA THR A 107 7.94 6.74 1.36
C THR A 107 8.28 6.65 2.85
N CYS A 108 9.01 5.60 3.27
CA CYS A 108 9.44 5.40 4.65
C CYS A 108 10.68 6.22 4.99
N PHE A 109 10.53 7.54 4.88
CA PHE A 109 11.55 8.53 5.21
C PHE A 109 10.96 9.67 6.05
N TYR A 110 11.80 10.30 6.84
CA TYR A 110 11.47 11.53 7.57
C TYR A 110 12.53 12.60 7.34
N SER A 111 12.15 13.83 7.60
CA SER A 111 13.09 14.97 7.66
C SER A 111 13.05 15.60 9.02
N LYS A 112 14.23 15.93 9.55
CA LYS A 112 14.41 16.71 10.78
C LYS A 112 15.60 17.64 10.61
N ASP A 113 15.40 18.90 10.92
CA ASP A 113 16.46 19.93 10.85
C ASP A 113 17.20 19.98 9.50
N GLY A 114 16.47 19.63 8.40
CA GLY A 114 17.00 19.58 7.03
C GLY A 114 17.76 18.31 6.66
N VAL A 115 17.83 17.33 7.55
CA VAL A 115 18.39 16.00 7.30
C VAL A 115 17.26 15.03 6.99
N GLU A 116 17.41 14.25 5.91
CA GLU A 116 16.45 13.22 5.49
C GLU A 116 17.02 11.83 5.78
N GLU A 117 16.28 10.99 6.48
CA GLU A 117 16.72 9.65 6.87
C GLU A 117 15.59 8.63 6.67
N ALA A 118 15.98 7.38 6.40
CA ALA A 118 15.04 6.26 6.35
C ALA A 118 14.49 5.94 7.76
N PHE A 119 13.28 5.39 7.79
CA PHE A 119 12.69 4.87 9.02
C PHE A 119 13.51 3.70 9.57
N TYR A 120 13.67 3.68 10.88
CA TYR A 120 14.24 2.57 11.63
C TYR A 120 13.87 2.70 13.11
N GLU A 121 13.35 1.65 13.73
CA GLU A 121 12.99 1.60 15.17
C GLU A 121 12.21 2.84 15.66
N ASN A 122 11.28 3.33 14.82
CA ASN A 122 10.50 4.54 15.12
C ASN A 122 11.33 5.83 15.29
N ASN A 123 12.52 5.92 14.72
CA ASN A 123 13.40 7.09 14.76
C ASN A 123 12.74 8.38 14.28
N TYR A 124 11.70 8.25 13.46
CA TYR A 124 10.90 9.37 12.94
C TYR A 124 9.88 9.93 13.95
N LYS A 125 9.57 9.22 15.05
CA LYS A 125 8.59 9.64 16.07
C LYS A 125 9.19 10.59 17.10
N VAL A 126 10.08 11.51 16.69
CA VAL A 126 10.69 12.51 17.54
C VAL A 126 10.12 13.90 17.28
N LYS A 127 10.16 14.77 18.29
CA LYS A 127 9.62 16.14 18.17
C LYS A 127 10.33 16.91 17.06
N GLY A 128 9.54 17.51 16.16
CA GLY A 128 10.04 18.32 15.05
C GLY A 128 10.30 17.54 13.75
N SER A 129 10.13 16.22 13.77
CA SER A 129 10.20 15.43 12.53
C SER A 129 8.96 15.62 11.66
N VAL A 130 9.19 15.65 10.33
CA VAL A 130 8.17 15.65 9.29
C VAL A 130 8.20 14.31 8.60
N TYR A 131 7.14 13.54 8.68
CA TYR A 131 7.03 12.20 8.10
C TYR A 131 5.58 11.80 7.80
N PRO A 132 5.33 10.83 6.90
CA PRO A 132 6.26 10.30 5.90
C PRO A 132 6.58 11.33 4.81
N ILE A 133 7.73 11.19 4.16
CA ILE A 133 8.14 12.05 3.03
C ILE A 133 8.69 11.22 1.87
N LEU A 134 8.72 11.81 0.69
CA LEU A 134 9.58 11.35 -0.39
C LEU A 134 10.86 12.20 -0.37
N PRO A 135 12.06 11.62 -0.11
CA PRO A 135 13.29 12.39 0.05
C PRO A 135 13.72 13.04 -1.27
N GLN A 136 14.56 14.08 -1.16
CA GLN A 136 14.98 14.88 -2.31
C GLN A 136 15.69 14.04 -3.39
N GLU A 137 16.45 13.03 -3.00
CA GLU A 137 17.07 12.08 -3.92
C GLU A 137 16.03 11.39 -4.81
N GLN A 138 14.98 10.83 -4.20
CA GLN A 138 13.89 10.18 -4.95
C GLN A 138 13.09 11.18 -5.78
N LEU A 139 12.88 12.42 -5.29
CA LEU A 139 12.19 13.45 -6.08
C LEU A 139 12.97 13.80 -7.37
N ASN A 140 14.30 13.86 -7.30
CA ASN A 140 15.14 14.09 -8.48
C ASN A 140 15.06 12.89 -9.43
N TRP A 141 15.25 11.68 -8.93
CA TRP A 141 15.14 10.45 -9.71
C TRP A 141 13.73 10.31 -10.35
N LEU A 142 12.67 10.55 -9.59
CA LEU A 142 11.28 10.50 -10.10
C LEU A 142 11.04 11.49 -11.25
N ARG A 143 11.63 12.69 -11.16
CA ARG A 143 11.53 13.69 -12.24
C ARG A 143 12.16 13.16 -13.55
N ASP A 144 13.30 12.48 -13.44
CA ASP A 144 13.98 11.88 -14.57
C ASP A 144 13.20 10.70 -15.14
N GLU A 145 12.66 9.82 -14.27
CA GLU A 145 11.80 8.70 -14.65
C GLU A 145 10.52 9.11 -15.38
N LEU A 146 9.92 10.22 -14.97
CA LEU A 146 8.72 10.77 -15.60
C LEU A 146 9.02 11.55 -16.90
N ASN A 147 10.28 11.71 -17.29
CA ASN A 147 10.66 12.52 -18.46
C ASN A 147 10.74 11.72 -19.75
N ASP A 148 9.75 10.90 -20.01
CA ASP A 148 9.57 10.17 -21.26
C ASP A 148 8.15 10.32 -21.80
N HIS A 149 7.80 9.55 -22.84
CA HIS A 149 6.48 9.57 -23.47
C HIS A 149 5.56 8.44 -23.02
N LYS A 150 6.00 7.60 -22.06
CA LYS A 150 5.21 6.47 -21.57
C LYS A 150 4.07 6.91 -20.68
N LYS A 151 3.12 6.03 -20.50
CA LYS A 151 2.06 6.14 -19.49
C LYS A 151 2.62 5.61 -18.18
N HIS A 152 2.44 6.37 -17.09
CA HIS A 152 3.03 6.04 -15.80
C HIS A 152 1.99 5.53 -14.82
N ILE A 153 2.34 4.47 -14.10
CA ILE A 153 1.63 3.95 -12.93
C ILE A 153 2.62 3.96 -11.77
N VAL A 154 2.19 4.54 -10.63
CA VAL A 154 3.06 4.74 -9.48
C VAL A 154 2.55 3.93 -8.31
N PHE A 155 3.46 3.29 -7.58
CA PHE A 155 3.18 2.54 -6.36
C PHE A 155 3.96 3.12 -5.19
N SER A 156 3.31 3.23 -4.05
CA SER A 156 3.91 3.67 -2.79
C SER A 156 3.21 3.00 -1.61
N HIS A 157 3.84 3.00 -0.44
CA HIS A 157 3.15 2.56 0.76
C HIS A 157 2.22 3.65 1.29
N HIS A 158 2.76 4.83 1.63
CA HIS A 158 1.95 5.95 2.10
C HIS A 158 1.28 6.70 0.95
N SER A 159 0.08 7.22 1.22
CA SER A 159 -0.74 7.92 0.23
C SER A 159 -0.18 9.29 -0.17
N PHE A 160 -0.25 9.62 -1.47
CA PHE A 160 -0.02 10.97 -1.98
C PHE A 160 -1.30 11.81 -2.03
N SER A 161 -2.45 11.29 -1.61
CA SER A 161 -3.73 12.02 -1.61
C SER A 161 -4.38 12.16 -0.24
N ASN A 162 -4.09 11.29 0.73
CA ASN A 162 -4.66 11.37 2.06
C ASN A 162 -4.08 12.57 2.82
N GLU A 163 -4.97 13.44 3.31
CA GLU A 163 -4.60 14.67 4.05
C GLU A 163 -4.59 14.46 5.57
N PHE A 164 -5.04 13.31 6.05
CA PHE A 164 -5.01 13.00 7.47
C PHE A 164 -3.56 12.89 7.97
N ALA A 165 -3.28 13.52 9.10
CA ALA A 165 -1.92 13.60 9.64
C ALA A 165 -1.28 12.21 9.82
N LYS A 166 -0.03 12.06 9.36
CA LYS A 166 0.78 10.83 9.39
C LYS A 166 0.30 9.70 8.47
N ARG A 167 -0.79 9.90 7.73
CA ARG A 167 -1.28 8.94 6.73
C ARG A 167 -0.79 9.27 5.33
N GLY A 168 -0.88 10.53 4.95
CA GLY A 168 -0.36 10.98 3.67
C GLY A 168 1.07 11.51 3.74
N VAL A 169 1.77 11.36 2.62
CA VAL A 169 3.13 11.93 2.43
C VAL A 169 3.09 13.43 2.61
N GLN A 170 3.99 13.99 3.43
CA GLN A 170 3.90 15.39 3.84
C GLN A 170 4.27 16.38 2.73
N ASN A 171 5.19 16.01 1.84
CA ASN A 171 5.55 16.79 0.65
C ASN A 171 4.77 16.38 -0.60
N ARG A 172 3.56 15.82 -0.45
CA ARG A 172 2.69 15.33 -1.53
C ARG A 172 2.34 16.37 -2.57
N ASP A 173 2.22 17.65 -2.20
CA ASP A 173 1.88 18.70 -3.17
C ASP A 173 2.95 18.84 -4.28
N THR A 174 4.23 18.71 -3.92
CA THR A 174 5.33 18.68 -4.90
C THR A 174 5.16 17.51 -5.86
N ILE A 175 4.84 16.33 -5.34
CA ILE A 175 4.69 15.08 -6.10
C ILE A 175 3.44 15.16 -7.00
N GLN A 176 2.30 15.62 -6.46
CA GLN A 176 1.08 15.81 -7.24
C GLN A 176 1.28 16.81 -8.39
N ASN A 177 2.04 17.89 -8.18
CA ASN A 177 2.39 18.84 -9.24
C ASN A 177 3.27 18.19 -10.31
N MET A 178 4.20 17.31 -9.93
CA MET A 178 4.99 16.53 -10.90
C MET A 178 4.09 15.59 -11.69
N PHE A 179 3.16 14.90 -11.06
CA PHE A 179 2.25 13.96 -11.71
C PHE A 179 1.31 14.67 -12.69
N SER A 180 0.77 15.82 -12.30
CA SER A 180 -0.12 16.60 -13.18
C SER A 180 0.57 17.16 -14.42
N ALA A 181 1.87 17.40 -14.36
CA ALA A 181 2.68 17.87 -15.48
C ALA A 181 3.16 16.73 -16.41
N LYS A 182 2.91 15.49 -16.03
CA LYS A 182 3.40 14.27 -16.70
C LYS A 182 2.24 13.28 -16.87
N ASN A 183 2.46 12.25 -17.66
CA ASN A 183 1.41 11.29 -18.00
C ASN A 183 1.25 10.20 -16.90
N VAL A 184 1.03 10.61 -15.65
CA VAL A 184 0.74 9.70 -14.53
C VAL A 184 -0.77 9.47 -14.45
N LEU A 185 -1.20 8.27 -14.78
CA LEU A 185 -2.61 7.90 -14.87
C LEU A 185 -3.18 7.38 -13.55
N LEU A 186 -2.37 6.58 -12.84
CA LEU A 186 -2.79 5.88 -11.64
C LEU A 186 -1.65 5.89 -10.61
N CYS A 187 -1.98 6.20 -9.37
CA CYS A 187 -1.11 6.04 -8.21
C CYS A 187 -1.82 5.15 -7.21
N MET A 188 -1.19 4.06 -6.78
CA MET A 188 -1.76 3.11 -5.82
C MET A 188 -0.93 3.07 -4.54
N ASN A 189 -1.62 3.06 -3.39
CA ASN A 189 -0.99 2.99 -2.08
C ASN A 189 -1.73 2.05 -1.13
N GLY A 190 -1.04 1.62 -0.06
CA GLY A 190 -1.58 0.92 1.09
C GLY A 190 -1.67 1.83 2.33
N HIS A 191 -1.17 1.34 3.47
CA HIS A 191 -0.99 2.05 4.75
C HIS A 191 -2.27 2.48 5.47
N ASP A 192 -3.27 2.93 4.74
CA ASP A 192 -4.46 3.54 5.34
C ASP A 192 -5.46 2.51 5.89
N HIS A 193 -5.27 1.22 5.56
CA HIS A 193 -6.16 0.12 5.96
C HIS A 193 -7.63 0.41 5.66
N GLY A 194 -7.89 0.96 4.48
CA GLY A 194 -9.22 1.32 4.03
C GLY A 194 -9.25 1.53 2.52
N ASP A 195 -10.42 1.88 2.02
CA ASP A 195 -10.71 2.04 0.61
C ASP A 195 -10.92 3.52 0.28
N ALA A 196 -10.19 4.04 -0.69
CA ALA A 196 -10.40 5.39 -1.20
C ALA A 196 -10.00 5.50 -2.67
N VAL A 197 -10.79 6.26 -3.43
CA VAL A 197 -10.45 6.63 -4.81
C VAL A 197 -10.65 8.13 -4.98
N ILE A 198 -9.59 8.82 -5.35
CA ILE A 198 -9.57 10.27 -5.52
C ILE A 198 -9.02 10.59 -6.91
N GLN A 199 -9.73 11.40 -7.68
CA GLN A 199 -9.21 11.97 -8.92
C GLN A 199 -8.77 13.41 -8.69
N LYS A 200 -7.53 13.72 -9.01
CA LYS A 200 -6.97 15.06 -8.89
C LYS A 200 -6.00 15.34 -10.03
N ASN A 201 -6.23 16.42 -10.76
CA ASN A 201 -5.34 16.91 -11.82
C ASN A 201 -4.98 15.86 -12.89
N GLY A 202 -5.93 15.02 -13.26
CA GLY A 202 -5.74 13.98 -14.29
C GLY A 202 -5.16 12.66 -13.78
N THR A 203 -4.70 12.59 -12.54
CA THR A 203 -4.21 11.35 -11.89
C THR A 203 -5.31 10.76 -11.00
N THR A 204 -5.50 9.45 -11.09
CA THR A 204 -6.31 8.69 -10.12
C THR A 204 -5.42 8.20 -8.99
N TYR A 205 -5.76 8.53 -7.75
CA TYR A 205 -5.15 8.01 -6.53
C TYR A 205 -6.06 6.94 -5.95
N TYR A 206 -5.55 5.74 -5.83
CA TYR A 206 -6.30 4.58 -5.36
C TYR A 206 -5.63 3.97 -4.13
N THR A 207 -6.31 4.05 -2.98
CA THR A 207 -5.87 3.36 -1.76
C THR A 207 -6.43 1.95 -1.78
N VAL A 208 -5.53 0.97 -1.78
CA VAL A 208 -5.86 -0.46 -1.71
C VAL A 208 -6.13 -0.82 -0.26
N ASN A 209 -7.32 -1.37 0.01
CA ASN A 209 -7.66 -1.80 1.37
C ASN A 209 -6.73 -2.92 1.84
N SER A 210 -6.48 -2.96 3.14
CA SER A 210 -5.63 -3.96 3.80
C SER A 210 -6.08 -5.39 3.51
N SER A 211 -5.10 -6.28 3.31
CA SER A 211 -5.36 -7.72 3.17
C SER A 211 -5.70 -8.40 4.51
N SER A 212 -5.78 -7.65 5.61
CA SER A 212 -5.96 -8.23 6.94
C SER A 212 -6.99 -7.53 7.80
N ASN A 213 -6.80 -6.24 8.07
CA ASN A 213 -7.51 -5.58 9.17
C ASN A 213 -7.54 -4.05 9.02
N VAL A 214 -8.30 -3.41 9.89
CA VAL A 214 -8.27 -1.97 10.18
C VAL A 214 -7.64 -1.75 11.54
N TRP A 215 -6.72 -0.80 11.67
CA TRP A 215 -6.16 -0.34 12.95
C TRP A 215 -7.09 0.70 13.59
N ILE A 216 -7.68 0.33 14.74
CA ILE A 216 -8.61 1.17 15.50
C ILE A 216 -8.15 1.40 16.94
N GLY A 217 -6.88 1.09 17.24
CA GLY A 217 -6.31 1.11 18.60
C GLY A 217 -6.68 2.35 19.39
N SER A 218 -6.52 3.55 18.79
CA SER A 218 -6.87 4.80 19.48
C SER A 218 -8.36 4.90 19.87
N GLN A 219 -9.26 4.28 19.10
CA GLN A 219 -10.69 4.23 19.42
C GLN A 219 -10.95 3.29 20.63
N ILE A 220 -10.32 2.13 20.65
CA ILE A 220 -10.40 1.18 21.77
C ILE A 220 -9.66 1.75 22.97
N ASP A 221 -8.42 2.25 22.80
CA ASP A 221 -7.53 2.69 23.87
C ASP A 221 -8.08 3.86 24.67
N SER A 222 -8.90 4.70 24.07
CA SER A 222 -9.55 5.85 24.71
C SER A 222 -10.88 5.51 25.41
N SER A 223 -11.42 4.29 25.23
CA SER A 223 -12.74 3.89 25.76
C SER A 223 -12.63 2.70 26.70
N GLU A 224 -12.83 2.94 28.00
CA GLU A 224 -12.88 1.85 29.00
C GLU A 224 -13.99 0.81 28.68
N THR A 225 -15.17 1.28 28.26
CA THR A 225 -16.29 0.39 27.91
C THR A 225 -15.96 -0.53 26.73
N LEU A 226 -15.27 0.00 25.70
CA LEU A 226 -14.85 -0.81 24.54
C LEU A 226 -13.74 -1.78 24.93
N LYS A 227 -12.78 -1.37 25.78
CA LYS A 227 -11.72 -2.28 26.30
C LYS A 227 -12.31 -3.46 27.06
N GLU A 228 -13.28 -3.20 27.95
CA GLU A 228 -13.95 -4.26 28.70
C GLU A 228 -14.70 -5.21 27.78
N LYS A 229 -15.48 -4.66 26.84
CA LYS A 229 -16.32 -5.46 25.94
C LYS A 229 -15.52 -6.22 24.87
N TYR A 230 -14.44 -5.64 24.36
CA TYR A 230 -13.66 -6.15 23.23
C TYR A 230 -12.17 -6.28 23.53
N SER A 231 -11.80 -6.73 24.71
CA SER A 231 -10.41 -6.88 25.16
C SER A 231 -9.55 -7.78 24.25
N HIS A 232 -10.18 -8.67 23.49
CA HIS A 232 -9.52 -9.59 22.56
C HIS A 232 -9.11 -8.94 21.21
N LEU A 233 -9.61 -7.75 20.88
CA LEU A 233 -9.41 -7.15 19.56
C LEU A 233 -7.99 -6.61 19.34
N ASN A 234 -7.19 -6.38 20.38
CA ASN A 234 -5.83 -5.81 20.30
C ASN A 234 -5.74 -4.55 19.42
N GLY A 235 -6.81 -3.74 19.37
CA GLY A 235 -6.88 -2.52 18.56
C GLY A 235 -7.09 -2.73 17.07
N ILE A 236 -7.49 -3.91 16.61
CA ILE A 236 -7.74 -4.21 15.19
C ILE A 236 -9.15 -4.77 14.96
N LEU A 237 -9.72 -4.47 13.78
CA LEU A 237 -10.91 -5.14 13.23
C LEU A 237 -10.48 -5.98 12.03
N THR A 238 -10.59 -7.29 12.12
CA THR A 238 -10.07 -8.22 11.11
C THR A 238 -11.11 -8.48 10.01
N TYR A 239 -10.69 -8.43 8.76
CA TYR A 239 -11.48 -8.87 7.62
C TYR A 239 -11.51 -10.40 7.52
N LYS A 240 -12.64 -10.95 7.07
CA LYS A 240 -12.83 -12.40 6.89
C LYS A 240 -11.98 -12.97 5.76
N GLU A 241 -11.81 -12.20 4.66
CA GLU A 241 -11.04 -12.59 3.49
C GLU A 241 -10.00 -11.52 3.15
N PRO A 242 -8.82 -11.90 2.61
CA PRO A 242 -7.82 -10.93 2.23
C PRO A 242 -8.24 -10.15 0.98
N PHE A 243 -8.12 -8.82 1.05
CA PHE A 243 -8.30 -7.99 -0.14
C PHE A 243 -7.05 -8.05 -1.02
N ALA A 244 -7.28 -8.30 -2.29
CA ALA A 244 -6.30 -8.18 -3.35
C ALA A 244 -7.04 -7.87 -4.65
N VAL A 245 -6.68 -6.78 -5.33
CA VAL A 245 -7.34 -6.33 -6.56
C VAL A 245 -6.56 -6.76 -7.80
N ILE A 246 -7.26 -7.04 -8.89
CA ILE A 246 -6.66 -7.23 -10.19
C ILE A 246 -6.89 -5.97 -11.00
N VAL A 247 -5.81 -5.44 -11.56
CA VAL A 247 -5.82 -4.32 -12.50
C VAL A 247 -5.60 -4.85 -13.90
N GLU A 248 -6.46 -4.44 -14.82
CA GLU A 248 -6.41 -4.77 -16.24
C GLU A 248 -6.25 -3.49 -17.05
N ILE A 249 -5.27 -3.48 -17.94
CA ILE A 249 -5.00 -2.35 -18.83
C ILE A 249 -5.17 -2.83 -20.25
N ASP A 250 -6.01 -2.17 -21.01
CA ASP A 250 -6.13 -2.33 -22.45
C ASP A 250 -5.91 -0.99 -23.19
N ASP A 251 -6.12 -1.00 -24.51
CA ASP A 251 -5.90 0.20 -25.32
C ASP A 251 -6.88 1.34 -24.99
N SER A 252 -8.01 1.02 -24.36
CA SER A 252 -9.11 1.93 -24.10
C SER A 252 -9.20 2.40 -22.64
N LYS A 253 -8.78 1.59 -21.70
CA LYS A 253 -8.96 1.86 -20.28
C LYS A 253 -7.98 1.12 -19.36
N ILE A 254 -7.90 1.62 -18.11
CA ILE A 254 -7.39 0.89 -16.95
C ILE A 254 -8.61 0.53 -16.11
N LYS A 255 -8.78 -0.75 -15.80
CA LYS A 255 -9.87 -1.26 -14.96
C LYS A 255 -9.31 -1.90 -13.70
N ILE A 256 -9.80 -1.47 -12.55
CA ILE A 256 -9.55 -2.09 -11.25
C ILE A 256 -10.77 -2.95 -10.91
N ASN A 257 -10.58 -4.26 -10.79
CA ASN A 257 -11.65 -5.18 -10.42
C ASN A 257 -11.83 -5.15 -8.90
N GLY A 258 -12.95 -4.57 -8.47
CA GLY A 258 -13.28 -4.46 -7.05
C GLY A 258 -13.52 -5.81 -6.38
N VAL A 259 -13.45 -5.80 -5.05
CA VAL A 259 -13.72 -6.96 -4.20
C VAL A 259 -14.59 -6.50 -3.03
N GLU A 260 -15.69 -7.21 -2.79
CA GLU A 260 -16.53 -7.04 -1.60
C GLU A 260 -16.15 -8.10 -0.57
N GLY A 261 -16.28 -7.78 0.72
CA GLY A 261 -15.95 -8.67 1.82
C GLY A 261 -16.77 -8.40 3.06
N GLU A 262 -16.36 -8.98 4.17
CA GLU A 262 -17.02 -8.89 5.47
C GLU A 262 -15.95 -8.76 6.58
N TYR A 263 -16.35 -8.21 7.72
CA TYR A 263 -15.57 -8.33 8.94
C TYR A 263 -15.72 -9.73 9.54
N GLN A 264 -14.70 -10.22 10.21
CA GLN A 264 -14.67 -11.58 10.74
C GLN A 264 -15.59 -11.74 11.97
N SER A 265 -15.59 -10.78 12.88
CA SER A 265 -16.34 -10.88 14.15
C SER A 265 -16.96 -9.56 14.61
N VAL A 266 -16.14 -8.54 14.82
CA VAL A 266 -16.57 -7.22 15.29
C VAL A 266 -16.53 -6.25 14.13
N THR A 267 -17.59 -5.48 13.97
CA THR A 267 -17.74 -4.48 12.91
C THR A 267 -17.43 -3.07 13.43
N PRO A 268 -17.19 -2.10 12.54
CA PRO A 268 -17.09 -0.69 12.95
C PRO A 268 -18.30 -0.19 13.74
N GLU A 269 -19.52 -0.61 13.38
CA GLU A 269 -20.76 -0.23 14.08
C GLU A 269 -20.77 -0.69 15.55
N ASP A 270 -20.26 -1.89 15.84
CA ASP A 270 -20.19 -2.42 17.20
C ASP A 270 -19.33 -1.55 18.14
N ILE A 271 -18.46 -0.73 17.59
CA ILE A 271 -17.58 0.18 18.33
C ILE A 271 -17.88 1.66 18.08
N GLY A 272 -19.06 1.96 17.47
CA GLY A 272 -19.54 3.34 17.28
C GLY A 272 -18.93 4.08 16.09
N LEU A 273 -18.41 3.36 15.08
CA LEU A 273 -17.94 3.91 13.82
C LEU A 273 -18.96 3.68 12.69
N ASP A 274 -20.21 4.04 12.93
CA ASP A 274 -21.37 3.75 12.06
C ASP A 274 -21.24 4.38 10.65
N ASN A 275 -20.43 5.42 10.51
CA ASN A 275 -20.18 6.05 9.21
C ASN A 275 -19.11 5.33 8.38
N TYR A 276 -18.47 4.29 8.92
CA TYR A 276 -17.40 3.54 8.29
C TYR A 276 -16.24 4.41 7.77
N GLN A 277 -15.94 5.50 8.48
CA GLN A 277 -14.83 6.41 8.15
C GLN A 277 -13.78 6.38 9.25
N TRP A 278 -12.51 6.20 8.86
CA TRP A 278 -11.40 6.18 9.77
C TRP A 278 -10.12 6.70 9.10
N ASN A 279 -9.40 7.61 9.76
CA ASN A 279 -8.12 8.14 9.27
C ASN A 279 -8.14 8.68 7.81
N GLY A 280 -9.27 9.23 7.37
CA GLY A 280 -9.41 9.84 6.04
C GLY A 280 -9.78 8.89 4.91
N VAL A 281 -10.10 7.62 5.22
CA VAL A 281 -10.54 6.62 4.25
C VAL A 281 -11.82 5.91 4.70
N SER A 282 -12.49 5.25 3.76
CA SER A 282 -13.59 4.34 4.07
C SER A 282 -13.04 3.02 4.60
N ILE A 283 -13.57 2.57 5.73
CA ILE A 283 -13.29 1.24 6.30
C ILE A 283 -14.42 0.24 6.02
N LEU A 284 -15.25 0.49 5.02
CA LEU A 284 -16.12 -0.57 4.50
C LEU A 284 -15.26 -1.76 4.05
N PRO A 285 -15.71 -3.01 4.30
CA PRO A 285 -14.93 -4.20 3.99
C PRO A 285 -14.96 -4.49 2.48
N LYS A 286 -14.31 -3.64 1.71
CA LYS A 286 -14.22 -3.73 0.24
C LYS A 286 -12.94 -3.10 -0.30
N ALA A 287 -12.64 -3.42 -1.54
CA ALA A 287 -11.79 -2.63 -2.42
C ALA A 287 -12.63 -2.22 -3.63
N SER A 288 -12.79 -0.93 -3.88
CA SER A 288 -13.73 -0.41 -4.88
C SER A 288 -13.32 -0.78 -6.31
N ALA A 289 -14.31 -1.11 -7.14
CA ALA A 289 -14.10 -1.18 -8.59
C ALA A 289 -13.93 0.23 -9.16
N TRP A 290 -13.01 0.40 -10.14
CA TRP A 290 -12.76 1.68 -10.77
C TRP A 290 -12.34 1.54 -12.23
N GLU A 291 -12.65 2.54 -13.05
CA GLU A 291 -12.19 2.59 -14.44
C GLU A 291 -11.61 3.99 -14.78
N ILE A 292 -10.50 3.97 -15.52
CA ILE A 292 -9.86 5.16 -16.09
C ILE A 292 -9.92 5.04 -17.60
N ASN A 293 -10.69 5.88 -18.27
CA ASN A 293 -10.75 5.93 -19.74
C ASN A 293 -9.48 6.56 -20.33
N LEU A 294 -8.87 5.90 -21.30
CA LEU A 294 -7.65 6.33 -21.98
C LEU A 294 -7.93 6.99 -23.34
N LEU A 295 -9.13 6.82 -23.85
CA LEU A 295 -9.59 7.43 -25.09
C LEU A 295 -10.11 8.85 -24.76
N ARG A 296 -9.28 9.84 -24.98
CA ARG A 296 -9.65 11.26 -24.95
C ARG A 296 -9.20 11.96 -26.24
#